data_314ae71e3e890a892204166a7d15244e
#
_entry.id   314ae71e3e890a892204166a7d15244e
#
_cell.length_a   1.000
_cell.length_b   1.000
_cell.length_c   1.000
_cell.angle_alpha   90.00
_cell.angle_beta   90.00
_cell.angle_gamma   90.00
#
_symmetry.space_group_name_H-M   'P 1'
#
loop_
_entity.id
_entity.type
_entity.pdbx_description
1 polymer ?
#
loop_
_entity_poly.entity_id
_entity_poly.type
_entity_poly.pdbx_seq_one_letter_code
_entity_poly.pdbx_strand_id
1 'polypeptide(L)'
;MRIAEIFHSIQGEGLLAGVPSIFIRTSGCNLRCHWCDTPYASWKPEGPEMSVEEILKKLTEWNCDHVVLTGGEPMIAPDLPELATVLKKQKKHITIETAGTILPNGIPCDLASLSPKLANSTPSLERDPAWAKKHETTRLQPEVIAEWIRKYPFQLKFVVSSENDLAEIKSLLLKLPKISADLVLLMPEGVDTQTLASRSPWLVDICKREGFRFCPRLHIDLFGHKRGT
;
A
#
# COMPACT_ATOMS: atom_id res chain seq x y z
N MET A 1 -6.49 18.64 -1.03
CA MET A 1 -6.81 17.18 -1.22
C MET A 1 -7.58 16.62 -0.05
N ARG A 2 -8.42 15.62 -0.29
CA ARG A 2 -9.20 14.98 0.77
C ARG A 2 -8.34 14.04 1.62
N ILE A 3 -8.36 14.20 2.93
CA ILE A 3 -7.55 13.43 3.89
C ILE A 3 -8.46 12.61 4.80
N ALA A 4 -8.30 11.28 4.79
CA ALA A 4 -9.05 10.39 5.67
C ALA A 4 -8.52 10.42 7.10
N GLU A 5 -7.18 10.47 7.26
CA GLU A 5 -6.53 10.57 8.57
C GLU A 5 -5.05 10.99 8.44
N ILE A 6 -4.52 11.61 9.50
CA ILE A 6 -3.09 11.86 9.71
C ILE A 6 -2.78 11.42 11.13
N PHE A 7 -1.79 10.52 11.29
CA PHE A 7 -1.45 9.96 12.59
C PHE A 7 0.03 9.56 12.66
N HIS A 8 0.56 9.43 13.87
CA HIS A 8 1.91 8.96 14.14
C HIS A 8 1.84 7.57 14.78
N SER A 9 2.52 6.62 14.17
CA SER A 9 2.60 5.24 14.63
C SER A 9 3.91 4.60 14.16
N ILE A 10 3.99 3.29 14.18
CA ILE A 10 5.06 2.54 13.53
C ILE A 10 4.61 2.04 12.16
N GLN A 11 5.53 1.94 11.19
CA GLN A 11 5.25 1.20 9.96
C GLN A 11 5.00 -0.28 10.31
N GLY A 12 3.82 -0.78 9.99
CA GLY A 12 3.42 -2.15 10.34
C GLY A 12 3.79 -3.20 9.30
N GLU A 13 4.22 -2.79 8.10
CA GLU A 13 4.38 -3.67 6.93
C GLU A 13 5.65 -3.33 6.14
N GLY A 14 6.14 -4.31 5.39
CA GLY A 14 7.23 -4.09 4.44
C GLY A 14 8.62 -3.99 5.05
N LEU A 15 9.54 -3.41 4.26
CA LEU A 15 10.96 -3.31 4.60
C LEU A 15 11.24 -2.42 5.81
N LEU A 16 10.36 -1.46 6.07
CA LEU A 16 10.48 -0.50 7.17
C LEU A 16 9.59 -0.84 8.36
N ALA A 17 9.12 -2.09 8.47
CA ALA A 17 8.31 -2.52 9.61
C ALA A 17 9.03 -2.21 10.95
N GLY A 18 8.31 -1.61 11.89
CA GLY A 18 8.83 -1.16 13.18
C GLY A 18 9.38 0.28 13.20
N VAL A 19 9.52 0.94 12.05
CA VAL A 19 10.04 2.32 12.00
C VAL A 19 8.93 3.31 12.38
N PRO A 20 9.16 4.20 13.39
CA PRO A 20 8.24 5.28 13.70
C PRO A 20 8.00 6.16 12.48
N SER A 21 6.74 6.38 12.13
CA SER A 21 6.36 7.06 10.90
C SER A 21 5.09 7.89 11.08
N ILE A 22 5.01 9.03 10.38
CA ILE A 22 3.78 9.78 10.23
C ILE A 22 3.06 9.28 8.98
N PHE A 23 1.82 8.86 9.13
CA PHE A 23 0.97 8.41 8.04
C PHE A 23 0.05 9.54 7.59
N ILE A 24 0.05 9.82 6.30
CA ILE A 24 -0.91 10.71 5.64
C ILE A 24 -1.74 9.84 4.70
N ARG A 25 -2.97 9.55 5.13
CA ARG A 25 -3.91 8.73 4.38
C ARG A 25 -4.87 9.59 3.60
N THR A 26 -4.68 9.65 2.29
CA THR A 26 -5.61 10.32 1.37
C THR A 26 -6.92 9.53 1.24
N SER A 27 -7.99 10.23 0.91
CA SER A 27 -9.32 9.67 0.71
C SER A 27 -9.69 9.62 -0.75
N GLY A 28 -10.16 8.45 -1.20
CA GLY A 28 -10.43 8.12 -2.59
C GLY A 28 -9.55 6.98 -3.08
N CYS A 29 -10.09 6.15 -3.97
CA CYS A 29 -9.37 5.05 -4.59
C CYS A 29 -9.96 4.76 -5.98
N ASN A 30 -9.12 4.39 -6.93
CA ASN A 30 -9.53 3.94 -8.25
C ASN A 30 -9.82 2.43 -8.31
N LEU A 31 -9.69 1.74 -7.17
CA LEU A 31 -10.00 0.32 -6.98
C LEU A 31 -11.08 0.12 -5.90
N ARG A 32 -11.66 -1.09 -5.86
CA ARG A 32 -12.62 -1.53 -4.83
C ARG A 32 -12.31 -2.96 -4.42
N CYS A 33 -11.23 -3.14 -3.64
CA CYS A 33 -10.89 -4.47 -3.11
C CYS A 33 -12.01 -4.96 -2.17
N HIS A 34 -12.42 -6.24 -2.31
CA HIS A 34 -13.49 -6.75 -1.47
C HIS A 34 -13.09 -6.89 -0.01
N TRP A 35 -11.81 -7.16 0.25
CA TRP A 35 -11.18 -7.28 1.57
C TRP A 35 -10.48 -5.99 2.02
N CYS A 36 -10.83 -4.82 1.45
CA CYS A 36 -10.20 -3.55 1.81
C CYS A 36 -10.33 -3.30 3.32
N ASP A 37 -9.20 -3.12 4.00
CA ASP A 37 -9.10 -2.84 5.43
C ASP A 37 -9.36 -1.36 5.79
N THR A 38 -9.38 -0.48 4.78
CA THR A 38 -9.66 0.95 4.93
C THR A 38 -10.83 1.40 4.05
N PRO A 39 -12.03 0.82 4.21
CA PRO A 39 -13.18 1.13 3.36
C PRO A 39 -13.61 2.62 3.43
N TYR A 40 -13.29 3.30 4.51
CA TYR A 40 -13.49 4.74 4.72
C TYR A 40 -12.56 5.62 3.86
N ALA A 41 -11.50 5.06 3.28
CA ALA A 41 -10.64 5.75 2.32
C ALA A 41 -10.90 5.31 0.86
N SER A 42 -11.69 4.25 0.63
CA SER A 42 -11.90 3.67 -0.69
C SER A 42 -13.38 3.53 -1.08
N TRP A 43 -14.14 2.64 -0.44
CA TRP A 43 -15.55 2.37 -0.73
C TRP A 43 -16.47 3.52 -0.36
N LYS A 44 -16.21 4.16 0.79
CA LYS A 44 -16.94 5.30 1.35
C LYS A 44 -15.95 6.39 1.75
N PRO A 45 -15.38 7.11 0.78
CA PRO A 45 -14.35 8.11 1.07
C PRO A 45 -14.83 9.15 2.07
N GLU A 46 -14.13 9.28 3.20
CA GLU A 46 -14.40 10.21 4.31
C GLU A 46 -13.29 11.25 4.45
N GLY A 47 -13.50 12.19 5.36
CA GLY A 47 -12.51 13.18 5.79
C GLY A 47 -12.65 14.54 5.12
N PRO A 48 -12.01 15.57 5.70
CA PRO A 48 -12.04 16.94 5.18
C PRO A 48 -11.14 17.12 3.96
N GLU A 49 -11.43 18.16 3.18
CA GLU A 49 -10.43 18.75 2.29
C GLU A 49 -9.41 19.52 3.11
N MET A 50 -8.12 19.28 2.84
CA MET A 50 -7.01 19.97 3.48
C MET A 50 -6.03 20.48 2.43
N SER A 51 -5.53 21.70 2.63
CA SER A 51 -4.42 22.24 1.86
C SER A 51 -3.10 21.57 2.26
N VAL A 52 -2.07 21.70 1.43
CA VAL A 52 -0.72 21.22 1.76
C VAL A 52 -0.20 21.88 3.03
N GLU A 53 -0.47 23.17 3.23
CA GLU A 53 -0.05 23.91 4.41
C GLU A 53 -0.70 23.39 5.70
N GLU A 54 -2.00 23.11 5.68
CA GLU A 54 -2.71 22.53 6.82
C GLU A 54 -2.18 21.15 7.19
N ILE A 55 -1.88 20.32 6.17
CA ILE A 55 -1.25 19.02 6.39
C ILE A 55 0.12 19.19 7.05
N LEU A 56 0.98 20.04 6.49
CA LEU A 56 2.33 20.27 7.02
C LEU A 56 2.29 20.81 8.45
N LYS A 57 1.35 21.72 8.76
CA LYS A 57 1.13 22.23 10.12
C LYS A 57 0.79 21.08 11.09
N LYS A 58 -0.05 20.14 10.66
CA LYS A 58 -0.40 18.96 11.47
C LYS A 58 0.80 18.09 11.79
N LEU A 59 1.74 17.94 10.84
CA LEU A 59 2.94 17.14 11.04
C LEU A 59 3.89 17.70 12.11
N THR A 60 3.82 19.00 12.40
CA THR A 60 4.67 19.61 13.45
C THR A 60 4.36 19.11 14.87
N GLU A 61 3.24 18.42 15.06
CA GLU A 61 2.89 17.79 16.34
C GLU A 61 3.86 16.66 16.71
N TRP A 62 4.61 16.11 15.70
CA TRP A 62 5.51 14.99 15.92
C TRP A 62 6.92 15.25 15.39
N ASN A 63 7.91 14.88 16.19
CA ASN A 63 9.30 14.85 15.75
C ASN A 63 9.60 13.49 15.10
N CYS A 64 9.36 13.37 13.80
CA CYS A 64 9.52 12.14 13.04
C CYS A 64 10.02 12.43 11.63
N ASP A 65 11.04 11.69 11.17
CA ASP A 65 11.65 11.89 9.86
C ASP A 65 11.05 11.02 8.76
N HIS A 66 10.31 9.98 9.11
CA HIS A 66 9.66 9.11 8.16
C HIS A 66 8.19 9.51 7.95
N VAL A 67 7.81 9.70 6.68
CA VAL A 67 6.44 9.99 6.28
C VAL A 67 5.98 8.94 5.28
N VAL A 68 4.82 8.36 5.52
CA VAL A 68 4.16 7.39 4.65
C VAL A 68 2.97 8.08 3.99
N LEU A 69 3.06 8.28 2.69
CA LEU A 69 1.96 8.75 1.84
C LEU A 69 1.16 7.53 1.38
N THR A 70 -0.02 7.38 1.91
CA THR A 70 -0.89 6.23 1.68
C THR A 70 -2.34 6.68 1.46
N GLY A 71 -3.29 5.75 1.47
CA GLY A 71 -4.69 6.13 1.36
C GLY A 71 -5.57 5.01 0.85
N GLY A 72 -6.61 5.36 0.11
CA GLY A 72 -7.21 4.44 -0.84
C GLY A 72 -6.21 4.17 -1.96
N GLU A 73 -5.97 5.18 -2.82
CA GLU A 73 -4.84 5.24 -3.75
C GLU A 73 -4.29 6.68 -3.71
N PRO A 74 -3.12 6.91 -3.10
CA PRO A 74 -2.63 8.28 -2.91
C PRO A 74 -2.32 8.99 -4.23
N MET A 75 -1.93 8.24 -5.27
CA MET A 75 -1.54 8.81 -6.56
C MET A 75 -2.69 9.45 -7.34
N ILE A 76 -3.96 9.30 -6.93
CA ILE A 76 -5.08 10.05 -7.50
C ILE A 76 -5.27 11.43 -6.88
N ALA A 77 -4.61 11.73 -5.74
CA ALA A 77 -4.74 13.02 -5.07
C ALA A 77 -3.95 14.10 -5.83
N PRO A 78 -4.59 15.18 -6.29
CA PRO A 78 -3.96 16.14 -7.22
C PRO A 78 -2.77 16.87 -6.58
N ASP A 79 -2.83 17.17 -5.29
CA ASP A 79 -1.80 17.94 -4.58
C ASP A 79 -0.70 17.06 -3.96
N LEU A 80 -0.75 15.73 -4.18
CA LEU A 80 0.25 14.82 -3.61
C LEU A 80 1.69 15.10 -4.09
N PRO A 81 1.93 15.44 -5.38
CA PRO A 81 3.28 15.78 -5.83
C PRO A 81 3.85 17.04 -5.17
N GLU A 82 3.00 18.04 -4.89
CA GLU A 82 3.38 19.23 -4.16
C GLU A 82 3.76 18.89 -2.72
N LEU A 83 2.90 18.15 -2.02
CA LEU A 83 3.16 17.70 -0.64
C LEU A 83 4.48 16.93 -0.56
N ALA A 84 4.69 15.95 -1.43
CA ALA A 84 5.92 15.17 -1.47
C ALA A 84 7.16 16.05 -1.73
N THR A 85 7.04 17.06 -2.60
CA THR A 85 8.12 18.01 -2.88
C THR A 85 8.50 18.83 -1.65
N VAL A 86 7.52 19.31 -0.89
CA VAL A 86 7.79 20.08 0.34
C VAL A 86 8.40 19.19 1.42
N LEU A 87 7.86 17.99 1.63
CA LEU A 87 8.41 17.01 2.58
C LEU A 87 9.88 16.66 2.25
N LYS A 88 10.20 16.49 0.96
CA LYS A 88 11.57 16.23 0.52
C LYS A 88 12.52 17.40 0.82
N LYS A 89 12.06 18.64 0.61
CA LYS A 89 12.84 19.85 0.99
C LYS A 89 13.08 19.91 2.50
N GLN A 90 12.16 19.39 3.32
CA GLN A 90 12.30 19.26 4.77
C GLN A 90 13.15 18.04 5.19
N LYS A 91 13.79 17.35 4.22
CA LYS A 91 14.63 16.15 4.42
C LYS A 91 13.91 14.95 5.02
N LYS A 92 12.59 14.86 4.89
CA LYS A 92 11.83 13.69 5.32
C LYS A 92 12.09 12.52 4.38
N HIS A 93 12.14 11.32 4.95
CA HIS A 93 12.09 10.07 4.18
C HIS A 93 10.64 9.81 3.77
N ILE A 94 10.41 9.63 2.49
CA ILE A 94 9.06 9.48 1.92
C ILE A 94 8.88 8.07 1.41
N THR A 95 7.95 7.34 2.03
CA THR A 95 7.42 6.08 1.49
C THR A 95 6.08 6.36 0.81
N ILE A 96 5.90 5.89 -0.42
CA ILE A 96 4.60 5.94 -1.11
C ILE A 96 4.04 4.52 -1.19
N GLU A 97 2.88 4.30 -0.56
CA GLU A 97 2.14 3.04 -0.65
C GLU A 97 1.08 3.16 -1.74
N THR A 98 1.28 2.48 -2.86
CA THR A 98 0.40 2.53 -4.03
C THR A 98 0.11 1.13 -4.58
N ALA A 99 -1.04 0.96 -5.20
CA ALA A 99 -1.36 -0.26 -5.95
C ALA A 99 -0.55 -0.38 -7.27
N GLY A 100 0.20 0.66 -7.66
CA GLY A 100 0.95 0.68 -8.91
C GLY A 100 0.06 0.76 -10.14
N THR A 101 -1.06 1.46 -10.04
CA THR A 101 -2.03 1.66 -11.14
C THR A 101 -1.88 3.00 -11.83
N ILE A 102 -1.03 3.89 -11.30
CA ILE A 102 -0.81 5.25 -11.78
C ILE A 102 0.68 5.49 -11.89
N LEU A 103 1.12 6.11 -12.98
CA LEU A 103 2.51 6.45 -13.23
C LEU A 103 3.07 7.41 -12.16
N PRO A 104 4.34 7.26 -11.76
CA PRO A 104 4.94 8.10 -10.73
C PRO A 104 5.14 9.57 -11.13
N ASN A 105 5.27 9.87 -12.41
CA ASN A 105 5.42 11.22 -12.95
C ASN A 105 6.50 12.09 -12.27
N GLY A 106 7.57 11.47 -11.76
CA GLY A 106 8.68 12.18 -11.11
C GLY A 106 8.41 12.65 -9.68
N ILE A 107 7.38 12.12 -9.01
CA ILE A 107 7.08 12.44 -7.60
C ILE A 107 8.28 12.08 -6.69
N PRO A 108 8.70 12.95 -5.75
CA PRO A 108 9.74 12.59 -4.79
C PRO A 108 9.32 11.38 -3.92
N CYS A 109 10.16 10.35 -3.91
CA CYS A 109 9.91 9.10 -3.19
C CYS A 109 11.24 8.43 -2.84
N ASP A 110 11.41 8.00 -1.60
CA ASP A 110 12.61 7.27 -1.14
C ASP A 110 12.39 5.76 -1.13
N LEU A 111 11.12 5.32 -0.95
CA LEU A 111 10.72 3.93 -1.05
C LEU A 111 9.32 3.83 -1.69
N ALA A 112 9.24 3.24 -2.86
CA ALA A 112 7.98 2.87 -3.49
C ALA A 112 7.50 1.53 -2.92
N SER A 113 6.48 1.55 -2.07
CA SER A 113 5.83 0.34 -1.55
C SER A 113 4.70 -0.05 -2.50
N LEU A 114 5.05 -0.84 -3.52
CA LEU A 114 4.13 -1.26 -4.56
C LEU A 114 3.30 -2.46 -4.07
N SER A 115 1.99 -2.33 -4.09
CA SER A 115 1.07 -3.39 -3.66
C SER A 115 0.06 -3.72 -4.77
N PRO A 116 0.50 -4.38 -5.87
CA PRO A 116 -0.40 -4.80 -6.94
C PRO A 116 -1.52 -5.68 -6.40
N LYS A 117 -2.72 -5.47 -6.92
CA LYS A 117 -3.89 -6.19 -6.46
C LYS A 117 -4.13 -7.43 -7.31
N LEU A 118 -4.07 -8.61 -6.67
CA LEU A 118 -4.33 -9.90 -7.30
C LEU A 118 -5.83 -10.10 -7.54
N ALA A 119 -6.20 -11.13 -8.30
CA ALA A 119 -7.58 -11.50 -8.58
C ALA A 119 -8.42 -11.72 -7.31
N ASN A 120 -7.77 -12.16 -6.23
CA ASN A 120 -8.38 -12.32 -4.91
C ASN A 120 -8.95 -11.02 -4.33
N SER A 121 -8.61 -9.86 -4.89
CA SER A 121 -9.10 -8.54 -4.44
C SER A 121 -10.38 -8.10 -5.15
N THR A 122 -10.75 -8.74 -6.26
CA THR A 122 -11.87 -8.30 -7.11
C THR A 122 -13.21 -8.47 -6.39
N PRO A 123 -14.05 -7.43 -6.30
CA PRO A 123 -15.35 -7.56 -5.67
C PRO A 123 -16.25 -8.51 -6.48
N SER A 124 -17.16 -9.20 -5.80
CA SER A 124 -18.11 -10.08 -6.49
C SER A 124 -19.05 -9.29 -7.40
N LEU A 125 -19.48 -9.94 -8.49
CA LEU A 125 -20.47 -9.37 -9.42
C LEU A 125 -21.81 -9.07 -8.71
N GLU A 126 -22.17 -9.84 -7.69
CA GLU A 126 -23.39 -9.65 -6.92
C GLU A 126 -23.33 -8.37 -6.07
N ARG A 127 -22.14 -8.03 -5.55
CA ARG A 127 -21.94 -6.83 -4.73
C ARG A 127 -21.98 -5.55 -5.54
N ASP A 128 -21.26 -5.52 -6.66
CA ASP A 128 -21.18 -4.35 -7.54
C ASP A 128 -20.63 -4.75 -8.94
N PRO A 129 -21.50 -5.07 -9.91
CA PRO A 129 -21.07 -5.50 -11.24
C PRO A 129 -20.20 -4.49 -11.97
N ALA A 130 -20.50 -3.19 -11.82
CA ALA A 130 -19.78 -2.11 -12.50
C ALA A 130 -18.36 -1.98 -11.95
N TRP A 131 -18.23 -2.00 -10.62
CA TRP A 131 -16.92 -1.96 -9.98
C TRP A 131 -16.13 -3.25 -10.13
N ALA A 132 -16.76 -4.43 -10.16
CA ALA A 132 -16.07 -5.69 -10.43
C ALA A 132 -15.35 -5.63 -11.78
N LYS A 133 -16.03 -5.21 -12.84
CA LYS A 133 -15.43 -5.06 -14.17
C LYS A 133 -14.34 -3.99 -14.21
N LYS A 134 -14.59 -2.80 -13.64
CA LYS A 134 -13.61 -1.70 -13.59
C LYS A 134 -12.38 -2.10 -12.79
N HIS A 135 -12.56 -2.73 -11.62
CA HIS A 135 -11.49 -3.19 -10.76
C HIS A 135 -10.60 -4.19 -11.52
N GLU A 136 -11.19 -5.20 -12.16
CA GLU A 136 -10.43 -6.24 -12.87
C GLU A 136 -9.58 -5.66 -14.01
N THR A 137 -10.08 -4.68 -14.75
CA THR A 137 -9.31 -4.03 -15.82
C THR A 137 -8.24 -3.06 -15.32
N THR A 138 -8.36 -2.56 -14.07
CA THR A 138 -7.47 -1.52 -13.52
C THR A 138 -6.43 -2.08 -12.55
N ARG A 139 -6.73 -3.15 -11.81
CA ARG A 139 -5.96 -3.61 -10.65
C ARG A 139 -4.51 -4.01 -10.92
N LEU A 140 -4.21 -4.44 -12.13
CA LEU A 140 -2.89 -4.97 -12.47
C LEU A 140 -2.35 -4.30 -13.74
N GLN A 141 -1.36 -3.42 -13.57
CA GLN A 141 -0.76 -2.60 -14.63
C GLN A 141 0.75 -2.84 -14.70
N PRO A 142 1.21 -3.91 -15.37
CA PRO A 142 2.64 -4.28 -15.37
C PRO A 142 3.56 -3.16 -15.85
N GLU A 143 3.16 -2.40 -16.88
CA GLU A 143 3.96 -1.29 -17.44
C GLU A 143 4.13 -0.15 -16.42
N VAL A 144 3.08 0.16 -15.66
CA VAL A 144 3.13 1.18 -14.61
C VAL A 144 4.03 0.73 -13.46
N ILE A 145 3.89 -0.53 -13.03
CA ILE A 145 4.72 -1.12 -11.98
C ILE A 145 6.19 -1.13 -12.42
N ALA A 146 6.47 -1.52 -13.67
CA ALA A 146 7.83 -1.50 -14.22
C ALA A 146 8.44 -0.10 -14.23
N GLU A 147 7.64 0.94 -14.47
CA GLU A 147 8.13 2.33 -14.43
C GLU A 147 8.50 2.78 -13.01
N TRP A 148 7.71 2.40 -11.99
CA TRP A 148 8.06 2.61 -10.60
C TRP A 148 9.37 1.91 -10.23
N ILE A 149 9.52 0.64 -10.60
CA ILE A 149 10.71 -0.18 -10.33
C ILE A 149 11.98 0.42 -10.95
N ARG A 150 11.87 0.98 -12.16
CA ARG A 150 13.02 1.61 -12.83
C ARG A 150 13.47 2.92 -12.19
N LYS A 151 12.55 3.64 -11.56
CA LYS A 151 12.81 5.02 -11.09
C LYS A 151 13.13 5.14 -9.61
N TYR A 152 12.71 4.19 -8.79
CA TYR A 152 12.80 4.32 -7.33
C TYR A 152 13.33 3.05 -6.65
N PRO A 153 13.97 3.19 -5.49
CA PRO A 153 14.04 2.09 -4.54
C PRO A 153 12.63 1.60 -4.24
N PHE A 154 12.41 0.29 -4.22
CA PHE A 154 11.08 -0.27 -4.13
C PHE A 154 11.01 -1.55 -3.31
N GLN A 155 9.82 -1.90 -2.91
CA GLN A 155 9.40 -3.24 -2.50
C GLN A 155 8.13 -3.61 -3.26
N LEU A 156 7.95 -4.90 -3.54
CA LEU A 156 6.76 -5.43 -4.22
C LEU A 156 6.00 -6.32 -3.23
N LYS A 157 4.92 -5.82 -2.66
CA LYS A 157 4.15 -6.45 -1.58
C LYS A 157 2.81 -6.98 -2.09
N PHE A 158 2.58 -8.28 -1.92
CA PHE A 158 1.34 -8.94 -2.32
C PHE A 158 0.52 -9.36 -1.11
N VAL A 159 -0.77 -9.04 -1.13
CA VAL A 159 -1.76 -9.54 -0.17
C VAL A 159 -2.24 -10.90 -0.67
N VAL A 160 -1.98 -11.95 0.11
CA VAL A 160 -2.17 -13.34 -0.29
C VAL A 160 -3.27 -13.98 0.58
N SER A 161 -4.31 -14.50 -0.07
CA SER A 161 -5.45 -15.15 0.57
C SER A 161 -5.35 -16.68 0.53
N SER A 162 -4.68 -17.20 -0.50
CA SER A 162 -4.52 -18.64 -0.73
C SER A 162 -3.26 -18.97 -1.52
N GLU A 163 -2.85 -20.23 -1.54
CA GLU A 163 -1.70 -20.71 -2.34
C GLU A 163 -1.89 -20.49 -3.85
N ASN A 164 -3.13 -20.44 -4.33
CA ASN A 164 -3.44 -20.20 -5.74
C ASN A 164 -2.97 -18.84 -6.24
N ASP A 165 -2.86 -17.86 -5.34
CA ASP A 165 -2.41 -16.51 -5.67
C ASP A 165 -0.96 -16.48 -6.19
N LEU A 166 -0.15 -17.49 -5.83
CA LEU A 166 1.26 -17.59 -6.24
C LEU A 166 1.43 -17.68 -7.76
N ALA A 167 0.51 -18.34 -8.45
CA ALA A 167 0.58 -18.46 -9.91
C ALA A 167 0.46 -17.09 -10.59
N GLU A 168 -0.46 -16.23 -10.11
CA GLU A 168 -0.62 -14.87 -10.63
C GLU A 168 0.59 -13.98 -10.28
N ILE A 169 1.12 -14.09 -9.07
CA ILE A 169 2.35 -13.38 -8.66
C ILE A 169 3.49 -13.73 -9.63
N LYS A 170 3.75 -15.01 -9.86
CA LYS A 170 4.81 -15.46 -10.78
C LYS A 170 4.57 -14.95 -12.20
N SER A 171 3.33 -15.00 -12.69
CA SER A 171 2.97 -14.47 -13.99
C SER A 171 3.23 -12.98 -14.12
N LEU A 172 2.98 -12.19 -13.06
CA LEU A 172 3.32 -10.77 -13.04
C LEU A 172 4.84 -10.56 -13.04
N LEU A 173 5.58 -11.27 -12.19
CA LEU A 173 7.05 -11.14 -12.10
C LEU A 173 7.75 -11.40 -13.44
N LEU A 174 7.23 -12.31 -14.27
CA LEU A 174 7.76 -12.56 -15.63
C LEU A 174 7.57 -11.38 -16.58
N LYS A 175 6.63 -10.46 -16.31
CA LYS A 175 6.36 -9.26 -17.13
C LYS A 175 7.12 -8.03 -16.64
N LEU A 176 7.78 -8.13 -15.50
CA LEU A 176 8.51 -7.02 -14.88
C LEU A 176 10.02 -7.11 -15.16
N PRO A 177 10.78 -6.02 -14.97
CA PRO A 177 12.24 -6.09 -14.92
C PRO A 177 12.68 -7.15 -13.91
N LYS A 178 13.89 -7.70 -14.08
CA LYS A 178 14.42 -8.69 -13.12
C LYS A 178 14.47 -8.10 -11.71
N ILE A 179 13.80 -8.73 -10.77
CA ILE A 179 13.67 -8.32 -9.37
C ILE A 179 14.39 -9.34 -8.49
N SER A 180 15.15 -8.87 -7.50
CA SER A 180 15.68 -9.74 -6.45
C SER A 180 14.53 -10.29 -5.60
N ALA A 181 14.56 -11.57 -5.29
CA ALA A 181 13.49 -12.26 -4.58
C ALA A 181 13.20 -11.67 -3.19
N ASP A 182 14.21 -11.10 -2.53
CA ASP A 182 14.10 -10.45 -1.23
C ASP A 182 13.33 -9.11 -1.26
N LEU A 183 13.10 -8.54 -2.45
CA LEU A 183 12.22 -7.38 -2.65
C LEU A 183 10.76 -7.75 -2.94
N VAL A 184 10.46 -9.05 -3.08
CA VAL A 184 9.11 -9.58 -3.23
C VAL A 184 8.61 -10.03 -1.85
N LEU A 185 7.58 -9.37 -1.36
CA LEU A 185 7.03 -9.58 -0.03
C LEU A 185 5.64 -10.21 -0.13
N LEU A 186 5.42 -11.30 0.60
CA LEU A 186 4.10 -11.93 0.73
C LEU A 186 3.52 -11.63 2.10
N MET A 187 2.34 -11.04 2.12
CA MET A 187 1.61 -10.62 3.32
C MET A 187 0.29 -11.40 3.42
N PRO A 188 -0.01 -12.05 4.55
CA PRO A 188 -1.29 -12.74 4.72
C PRO A 188 -2.44 -11.73 4.69
N GLU A 189 -3.50 -12.01 3.93
CA GLU A 189 -4.75 -11.26 4.01
C GLU A 189 -5.41 -11.50 5.37
N GLY A 190 -5.94 -10.46 6.00
CA GLY A 190 -6.64 -10.53 7.28
C GLY A 190 -6.46 -9.27 8.11
N VAL A 191 -7.43 -8.99 8.97
CA VAL A 191 -7.45 -7.80 9.86
C VAL A 191 -7.54 -8.18 11.34
N ASP A 192 -7.42 -9.46 11.66
CA ASP A 192 -7.40 -9.98 13.01
C ASP A 192 -6.26 -11.00 13.21
N THR A 193 -5.80 -11.10 14.43
CA THR A 193 -4.64 -11.94 14.79
C THR A 193 -4.89 -13.44 14.57
N GLN A 194 -6.13 -13.92 14.73
CA GLN A 194 -6.46 -15.32 14.52
C GLN A 194 -6.36 -15.70 13.05
N THR A 195 -6.93 -14.89 12.16
CA THR A 195 -6.82 -15.07 10.70
C THR A 195 -5.36 -15.01 10.25
N LEU A 196 -4.60 -14.02 10.72
CA LEU A 196 -3.19 -13.88 10.39
C LEU A 196 -2.37 -15.07 10.88
N ALA A 197 -2.59 -15.53 12.12
CA ALA A 197 -1.92 -16.70 12.68
C ALA A 197 -2.21 -18.00 11.90
N SER A 198 -3.43 -18.17 11.40
CA SER A 198 -3.81 -19.35 10.60
C SER A 198 -3.17 -19.36 9.20
N ARG A 199 -2.94 -18.20 8.60
CA ARG A 199 -2.40 -18.05 7.26
C ARG A 199 -0.87 -18.00 7.22
N SER A 200 -0.25 -17.48 8.26
CA SER A 200 1.21 -17.27 8.30
C SER A 200 2.04 -18.53 8.08
N PRO A 201 1.75 -19.72 8.66
CA PRO A 201 2.60 -20.88 8.52
C PRO A 201 2.79 -21.33 7.06
N TRP A 202 1.71 -21.56 6.31
CA TRP A 202 1.82 -21.99 4.91
C TRP A 202 2.42 -20.88 4.02
N LEU A 203 2.16 -19.60 4.33
CA LEU A 203 2.73 -18.48 3.57
C LEU A 203 4.25 -18.37 3.80
N VAL A 204 4.72 -18.62 5.03
CA VAL A 204 6.15 -18.71 5.34
C VAL A 204 6.81 -19.85 4.56
N ASP A 205 6.16 -21.02 4.43
CA ASP A 205 6.70 -22.13 3.64
C ASP A 205 6.81 -21.78 2.15
N ILE A 206 5.86 -21.02 1.61
CA ILE A 206 5.99 -20.44 0.25
C ILE A 206 7.18 -19.48 0.19
N CYS A 207 7.31 -18.56 1.12
CA CYS A 207 8.42 -17.62 1.14
C CYS A 207 9.78 -18.32 1.17
N LYS A 208 9.96 -19.36 2.01
CA LYS A 208 11.17 -20.16 2.07
C LYS A 208 11.49 -20.85 0.75
N ARG A 209 10.46 -21.44 0.10
CA ARG A 209 10.62 -22.16 -1.16
C ARG A 209 10.98 -21.25 -2.33
N GLU A 210 10.37 -20.05 -2.39
CA GLU A 210 10.54 -19.11 -3.51
C GLU A 210 11.66 -18.08 -3.26
N GLY A 211 12.22 -18.02 -2.04
CA GLY A 211 13.19 -17.00 -1.64
C GLY A 211 12.56 -15.63 -1.39
N PHE A 212 11.22 -15.55 -1.29
CA PHE A 212 10.49 -14.30 -1.02
C PHE A 212 10.53 -13.94 0.45
N ARG A 213 10.24 -12.68 0.76
CA ARG A 213 10.18 -12.21 2.14
C ARG A 213 8.76 -12.35 2.68
N PHE A 214 8.62 -12.92 3.88
CA PHE A 214 7.37 -12.84 4.63
C PHE A 214 7.17 -11.44 5.18
N CYS A 215 5.97 -10.88 5.01
CA CYS A 215 5.60 -9.57 5.50
C CYS A 215 4.53 -9.71 6.60
N PRO A 216 4.85 -9.48 7.88
CA PRO A 216 3.85 -9.45 8.94
C PRO A 216 2.97 -8.21 8.84
N ARG A 217 1.88 -8.18 9.62
CA ARG A 217 1.06 -6.99 9.87
C ARG A 217 1.26 -6.55 11.34
N LEU A 218 2.45 -6.05 11.63
CA LEU A 218 2.90 -5.74 13.01
C LEU A 218 1.94 -4.81 13.75
N HIS A 219 1.35 -3.83 13.07
CA HIS A 219 0.36 -2.92 13.67
C HIS A 219 -0.92 -3.66 14.13
N ILE A 220 -1.33 -4.72 13.41
CA ILE A 220 -2.47 -5.55 13.83
C ILE A 220 -2.11 -6.37 15.08
N ASP A 221 -0.88 -6.91 15.12
CA ASP A 221 -0.42 -7.69 16.27
C ASP A 221 -0.32 -6.83 17.55
N LEU A 222 0.11 -5.57 17.41
CA LEU A 222 0.30 -4.67 18.55
C LEU A 222 -0.96 -3.95 18.99
N PHE A 223 -1.79 -3.50 18.05
CA PHE A 223 -2.88 -2.55 18.33
C PHE A 223 -4.25 -3.11 17.96
N GLY A 224 -4.32 -4.23 17.22
CA GLY A 224 -5.52 -4.68 16.55
C GLY A 224 -5.88 -3.81 15.35
N HIS A 225 -7.01 -4.08 14.71
CA HIS A 225 -7.50 -3.29 13.58
C HIS A 225 -8.17 -2.00 14.05
N LYS A 226 -7.37 -0.97 14.34
CA LYS A 226 -7.83 0.34 14.82
C LYS A 226 -7.38 1.45 13.87
N ARG A 227 -8.21 2.50 13.74
CA ARG A 227 -7.80 3.73 13.03
C ARG A 227 -6.76 4.50 13.86
N GLY A 228 -5.79 5.10 13.19
CA GLY A 228 -4.77 5.93 13.82
C GLY A 228 -3.64 5.16 14.52
N THR A 229 -3.47 3.86 14.18
CA THR A 229 -2.41 3.02 14.77
C THR A 229 -1.59 2.31 13.70
#